data_c4e298cd90d167f488672ba50edab950
#
_entry.id   c4e298cd90d167f488672ba50edab950
#
_cell.length_a   1.000
_cell.length_b   1.000
_cell.length_c   1.000
_cell.angle_alpha   90.00
_cell.angle_beta   90.00
_cell.angle_gamma   90.00
#
_symmetry.space_group_name_H-M   'P 1'
#
loop_
_entity.id
_entity.type
_entity.pdbx_description
1 polymer ?
#
loop_
_entity_poly.entity_id
_entity_poly.type
_entity_poly.pdbx_seq_one_letter_code
_entity_poly.pdbx_strand_id
1 'polypeptide(L)'
;MRYPVELENRARREFLDLPEEVQRRLSQALDDLEVNPRPPGAKKLTGKEGYRIRKGDYRILYTIDDSERLVRVYRIGHRREIYR
;
A
#
# COMPACT_ATOMS: atom_id res chain seq x y z
N MET A 1 17.31 4.90 -6.29
CA MET A 1 16.72 5.94 -5.43
C MET A 1 15.52 5.41 -4.69
N ARG A 2 15.32 5.90 -3.48
CA ARG A 2 14.22 5.40 -2.66
C ARG A 2 13.07 6.39 -2.64
N TYR A 3 11.87 5.84 -2.53
CA TYR A 3 10.64 6.59 -2.37
C TYR A 3 10.14 6.36 -0.96
N PRO A 4 10.33 7.30 -0.02
CA PRO A 4 9.76 7.14 1.30
C PRO A 4 8.29 6.76 1.23
N VAL A 5 7.85 5.90 2.14
CA VAL A 5 6.47 5.44 2.19
C VAL A 5 5.80 6.04 3.43
N GLU A 6 4.73 6.79 3.22
CA GLU A 6 3.92 7.34 4.31
C GLU A 6 2.57 6.66 4.34
N LEU A 7 2.10 6.35 5.53
CA LEU A 7 0.75 5.85 5.73
C LEU A 7 -0.13 7.01 6.15
N GLU A 8 -1.21 7.26 5.40
CA GLU A 8 -2.21 8.22 5.84
C GLU A 8 -2.89 7.69 7.12
N ASN A 9 -3.48 8.55 7.88
CA ASN A 9 -4.04 8.20 9.20
C ASN A 9 -4.98 6.98 9.14
N ARG A 10 -5.84 6.92 8.13
CA ARG A 10 -6.75 5.80 7.97
C ARG A 10 -5.99 4.49 7.72
N ALA A 11 -5.04 4.51 6.80
CA ALA A 11 -4.26 3.33 6.46
C ALA A 11 -3.44 2.87 7.66
N ARG A 12 -2.90 3.81 8.43
CA ARG A 12 -2.14 3.50 9.62
C ARG A 12 -2.99 2.76 10.64
N ARG A 13 -4.21 3.25 10.89
CA ARG A 13 -5.12 2.58 11.82
C ARG A 13 -5.52 1.20 11.30
N GLU A 14 -5.78 1.09 10.00
CA GLU A 14 -6.11 -0.19 9.39
C GLU A 14 -4.96 -1.19 9.55
N PHE A 15 -3.73 -0.72 9.35
CA PHE A 15 -2.55 -1.55 9.52
C PHE A 15 -2.40 -2.05 10.97
N LEU A 16 -2.53 -1.15 11.92
CA LEU A 16 -2.35 -1.47 13.34
C LEU A 16 -3.44 -2.42 13.87
N ASP A 17 -4.61 -2.44 13.23
CA ASP A 17 -5.69 -3.34 13.61
C ASP A 17 -5.53 -4.75 13.05
N LEU A 18 -4.56 -4.98 12.18
CA LEU A 18 -4.34 -6.30 11.60
C LEU A 18 -3.62 -7.23 12.56
N PRO A 19 -3.81 -8.56 12.42
CA PRO A 19 -3.02 -9.52 13.18
C PRO A 19 -1.53 -9.27 12.95
N GLU A 20 -0.74 -9.52 13.97
CA GLU A 20 0.69 -9.23 13.94
C GLU A 20 1.39 -9.91 12.76
N GLU A 21 1.03 -11.17 12.46
CA GLU A 21 1.62 -11.89 11.34
C GLU A 21 1.34 -11.20 10.01
N VAL A 22 0.12 -10.68 9.84
CA VAL A 22 -0.26 -9.95 8.64
C VAL A 22 0.52 -8.64 8.57
N GLN A 23 0.66 -7.95 9.71
CA GLN A 23 1.46 -6.73 9.75
C GLN A 23 2.89 -6.97 9.27
N ARG A 24 3.50 -8.08 9.68
CA ARG A 24 4.87 -8.41 9.24
C ARG A 24 4.96 -8.58 7.72
N ARG A 25 3.99 -9.30 7.14
CA ARG A 25 3.96 -9.48 5.68
C ARG A 25 3.77 -8.17 4.94
N LEU A 26 2.86 -7.34 5.44
CA LEU A 26 2.59 -6.06 4.78
C LEU A 26 3.72 -5.08 4.98
N SER A 27 4.42 -5.14 6.12
CA SER A 27 5.61 -4.31 6.33
C SER A 27 6.66 -4.59 5.28
N GLN A 28 6.87 -5.85 4.93
CA GLN A 28 7.81 -6.20 3.88
C GLN A 28 7.37 -5.61 2.54
N ALA A 29 6.08 -5.68 2.25
CA ALA A 29 5.54 -5.12 1.01
C ALA A 29 5.74 -3.61 0.96
N LEU A 30 5.54 -2.92 2.10
CA LEU A 30 5.77 -1.48 2.18
C LEU A 30 7.24 -1.14 1.97
N ASP A 31 8.15 -1.93 2.54
CA ASP A 31 9.58 -1.73 2.33
C ASP A 31 9.95 -1.91 0.85
N ASP A 32 9.34 -2.88 0.19
CA ASP A 32 9.57 -3.12 -1.23
C ASP A 32 9.11 -1.93 -2.08
N LEU A 33 8.02 -1.27 -1.70
CA LEU A 33 7.53 -0.08 -2.40
C LEU A 33 8.53 1.07 -2.28
N GLU A 34 9.27 1.14 -1.19
CA GLU A 34 10.29 2.17 -1.01
C GLU A 34 11.40 2.04 -2.06
N VAL A 35 11.75 0.81 -2.41
CA VAL A 35 12.78 0.54 -3.41
C VAL A 35 12.24 0.68 -4.83
N ASN A 36 11.02 0.18 -5.05
CA ASN A 36 10.37 0.24 -6.36
C ASN A 36 8.88 0.46 -6.17
N PRO A 37 8.38 1.68 -6.41
CA PRO A 37 6.96 1.98 -6.17
C PRO A 37 6.01 1.33 -7.19
N ARG A 38 6.54 0.79 -8.28
CA ARG A 38 5.75 0.05 -9.28
C ARG A 38 6.30 -1.35 -9.45
N PRO A 39 6.25 -2.19 -8.38
CA PRO A 39 6.81 -3.54 -8.47
C PRO A 39 5.96 -4.44 -9.36
N PRO A 40 6.49 -5.58 -9.79
CA PRO A 40 5.66 -6.59 -10.48
C PRO A 40 4.44 -6.92 -9.62
N GLY A 41 3.26 -6.97 -10.24
CA GLY A 41 2.02 -7.21 -9.53
C GLY A 41 1.28 -5.95 -9.11
N ALA A 42 1.94 -4.79 -9.13
CA ALA A 42 1.23 -3.52 -8.91
C ALA A 42 0.34 -3.24 -10.11
N LYS A 43 -0.89 -2.85 -9.85
CA LYS A 43 -1.85 -2.51 -10.91
C LYS A 43 -2.40 -1.12 -10.69
N LYS A 44 -2.48 -0.37 -11.77
CA LYS A 44 -3.10 0.94 -11.74
C LYS A 44 -4.60 0.80 -11.53
N LEU A 45 -5.16 1.63 -10.67
CA LEU A 45 -6.59 1.59 -10.38
C LEU A 45 -7.39 2.19 -11.54
N THR A 46 -8.52 1.55 -11.86
CA THR A 46 -9.44 2.05 -12.89
C THR A 46 -10.38 3.06 -12.26
N GLY A 47 -10.51 4.23 -12.88
CA GLY A 47 -11.43 5.26 -12.41
C GLY A 47 -10.99 5.98 -11.14
N LYS A 48 -9.81 5.68 -10.65
CA LYS A 48 -9.23 6.32 -9.47
C LYS A 48 -7.75 6.54 -9.70
N GLU A 49 -7.20 7.55 -9.04
CA GLU A 49 -5.77 7.73 -9.02
C GLU A 49 -5.12 6.70 -8.11
N GLY A 50 -3.97 6.19 -8.54
CA GLY A 50 -3.18 5.32 -7.68
C GLY A 50 -3.06 3.89 -8.18
N TYR A 51 -2.51 3.08 -7.29
CA TYR A 51 -2.13 1.70 -7.58
C TYR A 51 -2.56 0.79 -6.44
N ARG A 52 -2.62 -0.50 -6.73
CA ARG A 52 -2.80 -1.50 -5.69
C ARG A 52 -1.77 -2.60 -5.81
N ILE A 53 -1.40 -3.17 -4.66
CA ILE A 53 -0.67 -4.43 -4.61
C ILE A 53 -1.43 -5.39 -3.72
N ARG A 54 -1.27 -6.68 -3.99
CA ARG A 54 -1.90 -7.75 -3.22
C ARG A 54 -0.85 -8.52 -2.44
N LYS A 55 -1.20 -8.87 -1.21
CA LYS A 55 -0.42 -9.80 -0.39
C LYS A 55 -1.41 -10.76 0.27
N GLY A 56 -1.51 -11.98 -0.26
CA GLY A 56 -2.53 -12.91 0.17
C GLY A 56 -3.93 -12.32 -0.06
N ASP A 57 -4.74 -12.28 0.97
CA ASP A 57 -6.08 -11.72 0.90
C ASP A 57 -6.14 -10.24 1.20
N TYR A 58 -4.98 -9.59 1.36
CA TYR A 58 -4.91 -8.18 1.72
C TYR A 58 -4.45 -7.35 0.55
N ARG A 59 -4.88 -6.09 0.55
CA ARG A 59 -4.51 -5.13 -0.47
C ARG A 59 -4.01 -3.86 0.15
N ILE A 60 -3.05 -3.25 -0.53
CA ILE A 60 -2.51 -1.93 -0.18
C ILE A 60 -2.83 -1.02 -1.35
N LEU A 61 -3.55 0.08 -1.08
CA LEU A 61 -3.85 1.09 -2.08
C LEU A 61 -3.01 2.32 -1.79
N TYR A 62 -2.35 2.82 -2.83
CA TYR A 62 -1.40 3.91 -2.65
C TYR A 62 -1.33 4.79 -3.88
N THR A 63 -0.79 5.98 -3.69
CA THR A 63 -0.48 6.91 -4.78
C THR A 63 1.03 7.14 -4.81
N ILE A 64 1.53 7.54 -5.97
CA ILE A 64 2.95 7.83 -6.17
C ILE A 64 3.06 9.27 -6.62
N ASP A 65 3.88 10.04 -5.91
CA ASP A 65 4.25 11.38 -6.32
C ASP A 65 5.70 11.32 -6.80
N ASP A 66 5.89 11.27 -8.11
CA ASP A 66 7.24 11.15 -8.69
C ASP A 66 8.07 12.41 -8.50
N SER A 67 7.43 13.58 -8.44
CA SER A 67 8.17 14.83 -8.26
C SER A 67 8.74 14.94 -6.85
N GLU A 68 7.97 14.50 -5.86
CA GLU A 68 8.43 14.48 -4.46
C GLU A 68 9.10 13.17 -4.10
N ARG A 69 9.02 12.18 -4.97
CA ARG A 69 9.51 10.81 -4.70
C ARG A 69 8.91 10.26 -3.43
N LEU A 70 7.59 10.24 -3.39
CA LEU A 70 6.84 9.86 -2.19
C LEU A 70 5.74 8.89 -2.55
N VAL A 71 5.61 7.83 -1.76
CA VAL A 71 4.48 6.91 -1.84
C VAL A 71 3.57 7.18 -0.65
N ARG A 72 2.29 7.41 -0.92
CA ARG A 72 1.30 7.57 0.14
C ARG A 72 0.32 6.43 0.10
N VAL A 73 0.28 5.67 1.18
CA VAL A 73 -0.67 4.57 1.34
C VAL A 73 -1.92 5.12 1.99
N TYR A 74 -3.08 4.98 1.33
CA TYR A 74 -4.32 5.53 1.86
C TYR A 74 -5.33 4.47 2.31
N ARG A 75 -5.17 3.21 1.90
CA ARG A 75 -6.00 2.11 2.39
C ARG A 75 -5.17 0.84 2.53
N ILE A 76 -5.45 0.09 3.59
CA ILE A 76 -4.92 -1.26 3.78
C ILE A 76 -6.05 -2.10 4.33
N GLY A 77 -6.30 -3.25 3.75
CA GLY A 77 -7.36 -4.10 4.27
C GLY A 77 -7.58 -5.36 3.48
N HIS A 78 -8.51 -6.15 4.00
CA HIS A 78 -8.92 -7.39 3.36
C HIS A 78 -9.62 -7.08 2.04
N ARG A 79 -9.40 -7.94 1.05
CA ARG A 79 -9.97 -7.77 -0.30
C ARG A 79 -11.48 -7.56 -0.31
N ARG A 80 -12.19 -8.11 0.68
CA ARG A 80 -13.65 -7.99 0.74
C ARG A 80 -14.13 -6.63 1.22
N GLU A 81 -13.28 -5.89 1.89
CA GLU A 81 -13.66 -4.66 2.58
C GLU A 81 -13.07 -3.41 2.00
N ILE A 82 -11.94 -3.55 1.30
CA ILE A 82 -11.13 -2.40 0.93
C ILE A 82 -11.78 -1.48 -0.11
N TYR A 83 -12.73 -1.99 -0.86
CA TYR A 83 -13.43 -1.20 -1.89
C TYR A 83 -14.82 -0.75 -1.47
N ARG A 84 -15.17 -0.96 -0.22
CA ARG A 84 -16.46 -0.51 0.32
C ARG A 84 -16.42 0.93 0.78
#